data_908173c31f1688b843dac076ff211dbd
#
_entry.id   908173c31f1688b843dac076ff211dbd
#
_cell.length_a   1.000
_cell.length_b   1.000
_cell.length_c   1.000
_cell.angle_alpha   90.00
_cell.angle_beta   90.00
_cell.angle_gamma   90.00
#
_symmetry.space_group_name_H-M   'P 1'
#
loop_
_entity.id
_entity.type
_entity.pdbx_description
1 polymer ?
#
loop_
_entity_poly.entity_id
_entity_poly.type
_entity_poly.pdbx_seq_one_letter_code
_entity_poly.pdbx_strand_id
1 'polypeptide(L)'
;VPFFKGIGAGIQNKYQWARSITGWLILLQGGIGSVTTWYFYYGIKDVLGLSTQQQGVLNGTLTTILGAAATPAMLLAPLLIRKVGKRNLFIIYILGTTVSMIGMFLFIKQIWVLFAFTWLRGFFTTFTLITDGAMNADVLDYQQYKTGERLEGLMAQFVTFIGTFIGMGITYLTNTVLMQNTYGLTNNYDDLYKASFREPISKGMILLAIVGYVLSLIPFITMYTLTEEDHEGHIGVLKIRAALEDYATGALSAGQLEEAKQIY
;
A
#
# COMPACT_ATOMS: atom_id res chain seq x y z
N VAL A 1 22.26 19.87 3.07
CA VAL A 1 22.21 19.40 4.48
C VAL A 1 23.21 18.28 4.66
N PRO A 2 24.05 18.26 5.71
CA PRO A 2 24.91 17.13 6.00
C PRO A 2 24.07 15.85 6.16
N PHE A 3 24.50 14.76 5.53
CA PHE A 3 23.76 13.49 5.45
C PHE A 3 23.20 13.00 6.81
N PHE A 4 24.06 12.98 7.85
CA PHE A 4 23.65 12.54 9.18
C PHE A 4 22.63 13.48 9.85
N LYS A 5 22.71 14.78 9.61
CA LYS A 5 21.73 15.75 10.13
C LYS A 5 20.36 15.54 9.46
N GLY A 6 20.37 15.25 8.16
CA GLY A 6 19.14 14.93 7.41
C GLY A 6 18.48 13.64 7.90
N ILE A 7 19.26 12.57 8.16
CA ILE A 7 18.74 11.33 8.74
C ILE A 7 18.15 11.61 10.12
N GLY A 8 18.84 12.35 10.98
CA GLY A 8 18.35 12.69 12.33
C GLY A 8 17.01 13.45 12.29
N ALA A 9 16.85 14.39 11.36
CA ALA A 9 15.61 15.12 11.17
C ALA A 9 14.47 14.22 10.68
N GLY A 10 14.78 13.29 9.75
CA GLY A 10 13.82 12.32 9.24
C GLY A 10 13.34 11.32 10.30
N ILE A 11 14.23 10.85 11.16
CA ILE A 11 13.90 9.93 12.27
C ILE A 11 12.92 10.57 13.26
N GLN A 12 12.91 11.88 13.41
CA GLN A 12 11.99 12.59 14.31
C GLN A 12 10.57 12.74 13.73
N ASN A 13 10.36 12.42 12.45
CA ASN A 13 9.05 12.53 11.82
C ASN A 13 8.17 11.29 12.10
N LYS A 14 7.31 11.39 13.12
CA LYS A 14 6.41 10.29 13.51
C LYS A 14 5.48 9.82 12.38
N TYR A 15 5.04 10.73 11.50
CA TYR A 15 4.14 10.39 10.39
C TYR A 15 4.86 9.58 9.30
N GLN A 16 6.14 9.90 9.07
CA GLN A 16 6.98 9.09 8.18
C GLN A 16 7.13 7.66 8.71
N TRP A 17 7.39 7.50 10.00
CA TRP A 17 7.47 6.18 10.63
C TRP A 17 6.15 5.43 10.58
N ALA A 18 5.04 6.10 10.86
CA ALA A 18 3.71 5.51 10.77
C ALA A 18 3.47 4.88 9.39
N ARG A 19 3.75 5.64 8.32
CA ARG A 19 3.60 5.15 6.94
C ARG A 19 4.59 4.04 6.60
N SER A 20 5.85 4.21 6.97
CA SER A 20 6.90 3.22 6.66
C SER A 20 6.63 1.88 7.32
N ILE A 21 6.33 1.86 8.62
CA ILE A 21 6.03 0.62 9.35
C ILE A 21 4.76 -0.03 8.80
N THR A 22 3.72 0.76 8.52
CA THR A 22 2.50 0.28 7.89
C THR A 22 2.80 -0.37 6.54
N GLY A 23 3.56 0.30 5.67
CA GLY A 23 3.96 -0.23 4.36
C GLY A 23 4.78 -1.51 4.46
N TRP A 24 5.73 -1.57 5.38
CA TRP A 24 6.57 -2.77 5.60
C TRP A 24 5.75 -3.96 6.11
N LEU A 25 4.79 -3.75 7.00
CA LEU A 25 3.88 -4.82 7.46
C LEU A 25 2.98 -5.32 6.31
N ILE A 26 2.53 -4.44 5.44
CA ILE A 26 1.74 -4.80 4.24
C ILE A 26 2.58 -5.64 3.25
N LEU A 27 3.91 -5.56 3.25
CA LEU A 27 4.74 -6.43 2.41
C LEU A 27 4.53 -7.93 2.68
N LEU A 28 3.99 -8.31 3.84
CA LEU A 28 3.60 -9.71 4.14
C LEU A 28 2.56 -10.28 3.13
N GLN A 29 1.90 -9.42 2.36
CA GLN A 29 1.05 -9.85 1.25
C GLN A 29 1.80 -10.36 0.00
N GLY A 30 3.13 -10.32 -0.03
CA GLY A 30 3.93 -10.55 -1.25
C GLY A 30 3.61 -11.82 -2.04
N GLY A 31 3.13 -12.88 -1.37
CA GLY A 31 2.71 -14.13 -2.02
C GLY A 31 1.30 -14.15 -2.62
N ILE A 32 0.46 -13.13 -2.35
CA ILE A 32 -0.96 -13.21 -2.69
C ILE A 32 -1.24 -13.18 -4.21
N GLY A 33 -0.38 -12.54 -5.00
CA GLY A 33 -0.47 -12.56 -6.47
C GLY A 33 -0.28 -13.96 -7.03
N SER A 34 0.64 -14.73 -6.46
CA SER A 34 0.87 -16.13 -6.82
C SER A 34 -0.35 -17.00 -6.49
N VAL A 35 -0.98 -16.80 -5.33
CA VAL A 35 -2.21 -17.53 -4.96
C VAL A 35 -3.29 -17.36 -6.03
N THR A 36 -3.54 -16.13 -6.46
CA THR A 36 -4.54 -15.84 -7.49
C THR A 36 -4.23 -16.56 -8.80
N THR A 37 -2.98 -16.46 -9.26
CA THR A 37 -2.52 -17.15 -10.47
C THR A 37 -2.69 -18.66 -10.35
N TRP A 38 -2.28 -19.27 -9.24
CA TRP A 38 -2.35 -20.71 -9.05
C TRP A 38 -3.78 -21.22 -9.02
N TYR A 39 -4.71 -20.50 -8.37
CA TYR A 39 -6.12 -20.92 -8.36
C TYR A 39 -6.81 -20.72 -9.69
N PHE A 40 -6.53 -19.65 -10.42
CA PHE A 40 -7.14 -19.44 -11.72
C PHE A 40 -6.45 -20.20 -12.84
N TYR A 41 -5.16 -20.42 -12.75
CA TYR A 41 -4.45 -21.20 -13.75
C TYR A 41 -4.57 -22.72 -13.50
N TYR A 42 -4.22 -23.19 -12.32
CA TYR A 42 -4.22 -24.63 -12.00
C TYR A 42 -5.60 -25.13 -11.56
N GLY A 43 -6.35 -24.36 -10.79
CA GLY A 43 -7.64 -24.79 -10.24
C GLY A 43 -8.76 -24.85 -11.27
N ILE A 44 -8.84 -23.90 -12.21
CA ILE A 44 -9.87 -23.89 -13.25
C ILE A 44 -9.76 -25.10 -14.18
N LYS A 45 -8.55 -25.53 -14.50
CA LYS A 45 -8.30 -26.72 -15.30
C LYS A 45 -8.97 -27.95 -14.70
N ASP A 46 -8.82 -28.11 -13.36
CA ASP A 46 -9.38 -29.26 -12.65
C ASP A 46 -10.91 -29.23 -12.59
N VAL A 47 -11.49 -28.02 -12.42
CA VAL A 47 -12.95 -27.85 -12.26
C VAL A 47 -13.70 -27.95 -13.58
N LEU A 48 -13.16 -27.43 -14.67
CA LEU A 48 -13.84 -27.34 -15.97
C LEU A 48 -13.32 -28.32 -17.03
N GLY A 49 -12.30 -29.11 -16.74
CA GLY A 49 -11.74 -30.10 -17.67
C GLY A 49 -11.19 -29.47 -18.97
N LEU A 50 -10.66 -28.25 -18.90
CA LEU A 50 -10.25 -27.48 -20.07
C LEU A 50 -8.93 -27.99 -20.70
N SER A 51 -8.81 -27.86 -22.01
CA SER A 51 -7.51 -27.99 -22.68
C SER A 51 -6.58 -26.84 -22.27
N THR A 52 -5.26 -27.04 -22.42
CA THR A 52 -4.26 -26.03 -22.06
C THR A 52 -4.47 -24.69 -22.77
N GLN A 53 -4.93 -24.74 -24.05
CA GLN A 53 -5.21 -23.52 -24.81
C GLN A 53 -6.44 -22.79 -24.28
N GLN A 54 -7.55 -23.49 -23.97
CA GLN A 54 -8.76 -22.91 -23.38
C GLN A 54 -8.48 -22.34 -22.00
N GLN A 55 -7.66 -23.02 -21.21
CA GLN A 55 -7.22 -22.54 -19.90
C GLN A 55 -6.44 -21.22 -20.00
N GLY A 56 -5.53 -21.09 -20.95
CA GLY A 56 -4.76 -19.86 -21.17
C GLY A 56 -5.67 -18.67 -21.52
N VAL A 57 -6.63 -18.87 -22.44
CA VAL A 57 -7.61 -17.84 -22.83
C VAL A 57 -8.47 -17.43 -21.64
N LEU A 58 -9.01 -18.39 -20.90
CA LEU A 58 -9.88 -18.11 -19.75
C LEU A 58 -9.10 -17.40 -18.64
N ASN A 59 -7.87 -17.84 -18.33
CA ASN A 59 -7.03 -17.18 -17.34
C ASN A 59 -6.70 -15.73 -17.75
N GLY A 60 -6.37 -15.47 -19.00
CA GLY A 60 -6.17 -14.12 -19.53
C GLY A 60 -7.40 -13.24 -19.37
N THR A 61 -8.59 -13.76 -19.70
CA THR A 61 -9.86 -13.06 -19.54
C THR A 61 -10.13 -12.72 -18.08
N LEU A 62 -9.98 -13.70 -17.16
CA LEU A 62 -10.19 -13.48 -15.72
C LEU A 62 -9.21 -12.48 -15.14
N THR A 63 -7.94 -12.54 -15.55
CA THR A 63 -6.92 -11.58 -15.12
C THR A 63 -7.27 -10.15 -15.58
N THR A 64 -7.78 -10.00 -16.80
CA THR A 64 -8.25 -8.71 -17.32
C THR A 64 -9.42 -8.17 -16.50
N ILE A 65 -10.40 -9.02 -16.16
CA ILE A 65 -11.55 -8.61 -15.33
C ILE A 65 -11.09 -8.23 -13.92
N LEU A 66 -10.12 -8.96 -13.35
CA LEU A 66 -9.54 -8.60 -12.04
C LEU A 66 -8.82 -7.25 -12.09
N GLY A 67 -8.06 -6.99 -13.17
CA GLY A 67 -7.42 -5.69 -13.38
C GLY A 67 -8.42 -4.54 -13.53
N ALA A 68 -9.58 -4.80 -14.14
CA ALA A 68 -10.65 -3.82 -14.30
C ALA A 68 -11.26 -3.35 -12.97
N ALA A 69 -11.02 -4.04 -11.84
CA ALA A 69 -11.44 -3.59 -10.50
C ALA A 69 -10.85 -2.22 -10.12
N ALA A 70 -9.71 -1.86 -10.68
CA ALA A 70 -9.08 -0.56 -10.46
C ALA A 70 -9.91 0.61 -11.02
N THR A 71 -10.60 0.43 -12.13
CA THR A 71 -11.33 1.52 -12.80
C THR A 71 -12.41 2.16 -11.91
N PRO A 72 -13.39 1.43 -11.35
CA PRO A 72 -14.38 2.04 -10.47
C PRO A 72 -13.76 2.61 -9.19
N ALA A 73 -12.71 2.00 -8.66
CA ALA A 73 -12.01 2.53 -7.48
C ALA A 73 -11.34 3.87 -7.76
N MET A 74 -10.66 4.02 -8.91
CA MET A 74 -10.03 5.29 -9.31
C MET A 74 -11.05 6.41 -9.51
N LEU A 75 -12.22 6.10 -10.08
CA LEU A 75 -13.29 7.08 -10.27
C LEU A 75 -13.92 7.52 -8.95
N LEU A 76 -14.05 6.61 -7.99
CA LEU A 76 -14.65 6.89 -6.69
C LEU A 76 -13.66 7.55 -5.70
N ALA A 77 -12.36 7.30 -5.82
CA ALA A 77 -11.37 7.77 -4.85
C ALA A 77 -11.38 9.31 -4.64
N PRO A 78 -11.42 10.18 -5.67
CA PRO A 78 -11.47 11.62 -5.44
C PRO A 78 -12.73 12.08 -4.71
N LEU A 79 -13.87 11.43 -4.98
CA LEU A 79 -15.14 11.73 -4.29
C LEU A 79 -15.09 11.31 -2.82
N LEU A 80 -14.51 10.14 -2.55
CA LEU A 80 -14.32 9.62 -1.20
C LEU A 80 -13.33 10.47 -0.41
N ILE A 81 -12.20 10.88 -1.01
CA ILE A 81 -11.22 11.77 -0.35
C ILE A 81 -11.89 13.07 0.09
N ARG A 82 -12.71 13.70 -0.77
CA ARG A 82 -13.43 14.92 -0.42
C ARG A 82 -14.42 14.73 0.73
N LYS A 83 -15.01 13.52 0.86
CA LYS A 83 -16.05 13.25 1.86
C LYS A 83 -15.49 12.75 3.19
N VAL A 84 -14.49 11.87 3.16
CA VAL A 84 -13.99 11.20 4.37
C VAL A 84 -12.53 11.53 4.71
N GLY A 85 -11.82 12.22 3.83
CA GLY A 85 -10.38 12.54 3.95
C GLY A 85 -9.45 11.39 3.55
N LYS A 86 -8.18 11.74 3.28
CA LYS A 86 -7.15 10.79 2.82
C LYS A 86 -6.86 9.70 3.85
N ARG A 87 -6.74 10.09 5.13
CA ARG A 87 -6.47 9.18 6.25
C ARG A 87 -7.54 8.10 6.38
N ASN A 88 -8.81 8.50 6.39
CA ASN A 88 -9.92 7.56 6.55
C ASN A 88 -10.09 6.66 5.32
N LEU A 89 -9.83 7.19 4.12
CA LEU A 89 -9.85 6.37 2.90
C LEU A 89 -8.74 5.30 2.93
N PHE A 90 -7.57 5.61 3.48
CA PHE A 90 -6.51 4.63 3.68
C PHE A 90 -6.89 3.55 4.71
N ILE A 91 -7.61 3.91 5.78
CA ILE A 91 -8.16 2.92 6.72
C ILE A 91 -9.21 2.03 6.03
N ILE A 92 -10.10 2.61 5.22
CA ILE A 92 -11.08 1.87 4.41
C ILE A 92 -10.38 0.88 3.47
N TYR A 93 -9.27 1.30 2.84
CA TYR A 93 -8.45 0.40 2.04
C TYR A 93 -7.95 -0.80 2.85
N ILE A 94 -7.32 -0.57 4.00
CA ILE A 94 -6.77 -1.68 4.82
C ILE A 94 -7.89 -2.61 5.28
N LEU A 95 -8.99 -2.08 5.80
CA LEU A 95 -10.12 -2.87 6.28
C LEU A 95 -10.81 -3.63 5.14
N GLY A 96 -11.11 -2.96 4.03
CA GLY A 96 -11.76 -3.59 2.88
C GLY A 96 -10.91 -4.69 2.25
N THR A 97 -9.60 -4.47 2.16
CA THR A 97 -8.65 -5.50 1.69
C THR A 97 -8.58 -6.67 2.66
N THR A 98 -8.55 -6.41 3.98
CA THR A 98 -8.54 -7.46 5.00
C THR A 98 -9.80 -8.32 4.94
N VAL A 99 -10.98 -7.70 4.87
CA VAL A 99 -12.26 -8.42 4.75
C VAL A 99 -12.30 -9.26 3.46
N SER A 100 -11.82 -8.69 2.37
CA SER A 100 -11.73 -9.44 1.10
C SER A 100 -10.82 -10.67 1.22
N MET A 101 -9.67 -10.54 1.88
CA MET A 101 -8.75 -11.67 2.10
C MET A 101 -9.31 -12.71 3.07
N ILE A 102 -10.08 -12.30 4.09
CA ILE A 102 -10.80 -13.25 4.95
C ILE A 102 -11.81 -14.05 4.10
N GLY A 103 -12.54 -13.38 3.21
CA GLY A 103 -13.43 -14.07 2.26
C GLY A 103 -12.67 -15.04 1.35
N MET A 104 -11.52 -14.65 0.81
CA MET A 104 -10.65 -15.54 0.03
C MET A 104 -10.20 -16.76 0.84
N PHE A 105 -9.85 -16.60 2.11
CA PHE A 105 -9.40 -17.67 2.99
C PHE A 105 -10.53 -18.67 3.29
N LEU A 106 -11.72 -18.17 3.60
CA LEU A 106 -12.87 -19.00 3.95
C LEU A 106 -13.42 -19.78 2.74
N PHE A 107 -13.49 -19.14 1.58
CA PHE A 107 -14.09 -19.69 0.37
C PHE A 107 -13.07 -20.15 -0.68
N ILE A 108 -11.88 -20.53 -0.26
CA ILE A 108 -10.78 -20.88 -1.16
C ILE A 108 -11.11 -22.02 -2.12
N LYS A 109 -11.98 -22.95 -1.72
CA LYS A 109 -12.42 -24.08 -2.56
C LYS A 109 -13.45 -23.69 -3.62
N GLN A 110 -14.15 -22.56 -3.43
CA GLN A 110 -15.19 -22.08 -4.33
C GLN A 110 -14.62 -21.04 -5.30
N ILE A 111 -14.15 -21.49 -6.45
CA ILE A 111 -13.35 -20.69 -7.38
C ILE A 111 -14.03 -19.37 -7.80
N TRP A 112 -15.34 -19.37 -8.00
CA TRP A 112 -16.09 -18.17 -8.40
C TRP A 112 -16.27 -17.18 -7.25
N VAL A 113 -16.43 -17.69 -6.03
CA VAL A 113 -16.46 -16.85 -4.82
C VAL A 113 -15.07 -16.28 -4.53
N LEU A 114 -14.04 -17.12 -4.67
CA LEU A 114 -12.64 -16.66 -4.59
C LEU A 114 -12.35 -15.56 -5.61
N PHE A 115 -12.84 -15.71 -6.84
CA PHE A 115 -12.71 -14.70 -7.89
C PHE A 115 -13.38 -13.37 -7.48
N ALA A 116 -14.61 -13.41 -6.95
CA ALA A 116 -15.32 -12.22 -6.50
C ALA A 116 -14.58 -11.49 -5.36
N PHE A 117 -14.06 -12.22 -4.36
CA PHE A 117 -13.26 -11.61 -3.29
C PHE A 117 -11.90 -11.09 -3.77
N THR A 118 -11.29 -11.74 -4.76
CA THR A 118 -10.06 -11.26 -5.39
C THR A 118 -10.30 -9.95 -6.13
N TRP A 119 -11.43 -9.85 -6.86
CA TRP A 119 -11.83 -8.61 -7.50
C TRP A 119 -12.09 -7.50 -6.49
N LEU A 120 -12.82 -7.79 -5.41
CA LEU A 120 -13.11 -6.86 -4.33
C LEU A 120 -11.82 -6.39 -3.63
N ARG A 121 -10.85 -7.30 -3.41
CA ARG A 121 -9.52 -6.95 -2.92
C ARG A 121 -8.83 -5.96 -3.86
N GLY A 122 -8.84 -6.23 -5.17
CA GLY A 122 -8.26 -5.34 -6.19
C GLY A 122 -8.87 -3.94 -6.15
N PHE A 123 -10.20 -3.86 -6.00
CA PHE A 123 -10.93 -2.61 -5.84
C PHE A 123 -10.42 -1.80 -4.64
N PHE A 124 -10.37 -2.38 -3.44
CA PHE A 124 -9.90 -1.68 -2.26
C PHE A 124 -8.41 -1.32 -2.33
N THR A 125 -7.56 -2.24 -2.84
CA THR A 125 -6.12 -2.01 -2.95
C THR A 125 -5.80 -0.80 -3.85
N THR A 126 -6.64 -0.52 -4.84
CA THR A 126 -6.44 0.62 -5.76
C THR A 126 -6.48 1.97 -5.05
N PHE A 127 -7.17 2.10 -3.92
CA PHE A 127 -7.20 3.36 -3.18
C PHE A 127 -5.82 3.81 -2.71
N THR A 128 -4.85 2.89 -2.52
CA THR A 128 -3.48 3.26 -2.16
C THR A 128 -2.78 4.06 -3.24
N LEU A 129 -3.06 3.79 -4.53
CA LEU A 129 -2.41 4.50 -5.63
C LEU A 129 -2.63 6.01 -5.57
N ILE A 130 -3.77 6.43 -5.02
CA ILE A 130 -4.12 7.85 -4.89
C ILE A 130 -3.76 8.38 -3.51
N THR A 131 -4.10 7.63 -2.46
CA THR A 131 -3.91 8.12 -1.08
C THR A 131 -2.44 8.13 -0.67
N ASP A 132 -1.64 7.15 -1.09
CA ASP A 132 -0.25 7.03 -0.63
C ASP A 132 0.62 8.19 -1.13
N GLY A 133 0.48 8.57 -2.40
CA GLY A 133 1.19 9.72 -2.96
C GLY A 133 0.81 11.03 -2.27
N ALA A 134 -0.49 11.27 -2.06
CA ALA A 134 -1.00 12.45 -1.39
C ALA A 134 -0.53 12.54 0.08
N MET A 135 -0.63 11.44 0.82
CA MET A 135 -0.16 11.37 2.21
C MET A 135 1.36 11.51 2.32
N ASN A 136 2.11 11.05 1.30
CA ASN A 136 3.56 11.26 1.27
C ASN A 136 3.91 12.75 1.16
N ALA A 137 3.21 13.49 0.31
CA ALA A 137 3.38 14.93 0.19
C ALA A 137 3.10 15.63 1.54
N ASP A 138 1.97 15.29 2.20
CA ASP A 138 1.61 15.86 3.50
C ASP A 138 2.68 15.62 4.58
N VAL A 139 3.29 14.44 4.60
CA VAL A 139 4.37 14.09 5.54
C VAL A 139 5.64 14.86 5.27
N LEU A 140 5.96 15.13 3.99
CA LEU A 140 7.12 15.94 3.61
C LEU A 140 6.90 17.43 3.92
N ASP A 141 5.69 17.94 3.73
CA ASP A 141 5.32 19.31 4.09
C ASP A 141 5.39 19.51 5.62
N TYR A 142 4.92 18.52 6.39
CA TYR A 142 5.11 18.51 7.85
C TYR A 142 6.59 18.49 8.24
N GLN A 143 7.43 17.72 7.53
CA GLN A 143 8.87 17.70 7.76
C GLN A 143 9.48 19.09 7.52
N GLN A 144 9.15 19.73 6.40
CA GLN A 144 9.62 21.07 6.07
C GLN A 144 9.09 22.12 7.06
N TYR A 145 7.83 22.01 7.47
CA TYR A 145 7.26 22.87 8.51
C TYR A 145 8.05 22.83 9.81
N LYS A 146 8.46 21.60 10.25
CA LYS A 146 9.11 21.38 11.53
C LYS A 146 10.60 21.68 11.52
N THR A 147 11.29 21.37 10.43
CA THR A 147 12.77 21.47 10.34
C THR A 147 13.27 22.61 9.45
N GLY A 148 12.38 23.23 8.65
CA GLY A 148 12.75 24.21 7.62
C GLY A 148 13.34 23.58 6.35
N GLU A 149 13.59 22.28 6.32
CA GLU A 149 14.27 21.59 5.23
C GLU A 149 13.40 20.48 4.63
N ARG A 150 13.32 20.43 3.30
CA ARG A 150 12.62 19.37 2.56
C ARG A 150 13.60 18.26 2.22
N LEU A 151 13.47 17.12 2.90
CA LEU A 151 14.42 15.99 2.83
C LEU A 151 13.89 14.82 1.99
N GLU A 152 13.10 15.11 0.95
CA GLU A 152 12.37 14.14 0.14
C GLU A 152 13.24 12.97 -0.36
N GLY A 153 14.35 13.28 -1.05
CA GLY A 153 15.23 12.26 -1.61
C GLY A 153 15.88 11.37 -0.54
N LEU A 154 16.34 11.97 0.55
CA LEU A 154 17.00 11.25 1.64
C LEU A 154 16.02 10.29 2.35
N MET A 155 14.81 10.76 2.65
CA MET A 155 13.78 9.97 3.31
C MET A 155 13.33 8.80 2.44
N ALA A 156 13.11 9.03 1.14
CA ALA A 156 12.74 7.99 0.19
C ALA A 156 13.82 6.89 0.12
N GLN A 157 15.09 7.26 0.04
CA GLN A 157 16.21 6.29 0.00
C GLN A 157 16.30 5.47 1.30
N PHE A 158 16.16 6.12 2.45
CA PHE A 158 16.22 5.44 3.74
C PHE A 158 15.09 4.41 3.92
N VAL A 159 13.86 4.80 3.59
CA VAL A 159 12.69 3.91 3.67
C VAL A 159 12.83 2.73 2.69
N THR A 160 13.29 2.99 1.47
CA THR A 160 13.51 1.96 0.44
C THR A 160 14.61 0.99 0.89
N PHE A 161 15.71 1.49 1.44
CA PHE A 161 16.82 0.67 1.93
C PHE A 161 16.34 -0.33 2.97
N ILE A 162 15.66 0.13 4.03
CA ILE A 162 15.11 -0.77 5.07
C ILE A 162 14.05 -1.70 4.45
N GLY A 163 13.15 -1.18 3.64
CA GLY A 163 12.10 -1.96 2.97
C GLY A 163 12.64 -3.10 2.11
N THR A 164 13.81 -2.92 1.49
CA THR A 164 14.47 -3.97 0.71
C THR A 164 14.88 -5.16 1.58
N PHE A 165 15.50 -4.92 2.74
CA PHE A 165 15.86 -5.99 3.67
C PHE A 165 14.63 -6.71 4.23
N ILE A 166 13.60 -5.97 4.58
CA ILE A 166 12.32 -6.53 5.04
C ILE A 166 11.70 -7.39 3.92
N GLY A 167 11.68 -6.89 2.69
CA GLY A 167 11.18 -7.63 1.52
C GLY A 167 11.95 -8.93 1.26
N MET A 168 13.28 -8.93 1.40
CA MET A 168 14.11 -10.15 1.31
C MET A 168 13.73 -11.15 2.41
N GLY A 169 13.56 -10.69 3.65
CA GLY A 169 13.13 -11.54 4.76
C GLY A 169 11.75 -12.15 4.54
N ILE A 170 10.80 -11.38 4.01
CA ILE A 170 9.46 -11.85 3.68
C ILE A 170 9.51 -12.87 2.53
N THR A 171 10.31 -12.63 1.51
CA THR A 171 10.50 -13.58 0.40
C THR A 171 11.07 -14.91 0.90
N TYR A 172 12.05 -14.86 1.80
CA TYR A 172 12.59 -16.07 2.45
C TYR A 172 11.51 -16.78 3.29
N LEU A 173 10.76 -16.04 4.10
CA LEU A 173 9.67 -16.58 4.91
C LEU A 173 8.63 -17.28 4.04
N THR A 174 8.22 -16.65 2.95
CA THR A 174 7.18 -17.19 2.05
C THR A 174 7.69 -18.40 1.28
N ASN A 175 8.82 -18.30 0.61
CA ASN A 175 9.30 -19.35 -0.30
C ASN A 175 9.94 -20.50 0.45
N THR A 176 10.86 -20.24 1.38
CA THR A 176 11.62 -21.27 2.05
C THR A 176 10.88 -21.84 3.25
N VAL A 177 10.42 -20.98 4.14
CA VAL A 177 9.79 -21.47 5.39
C VAL A 177 8.38 -21.98 5.11
N LEU A 178 7.54 -21.19 4.46
CA LEU A 178 6.14 -21.57 4.24
C LEU A 178 6.02 -22.65 3.14
N MET A 179 6.44 -22.37 1.90
CA MET A 179 6.22 -23.29 0.79
C MET A 179 7.04 -24.56 0.91
N GLN A 180 8.35 -24.46 1.11
CA GLN A 180 9.24 -25.62 1.08
C GLN A 180 9.22 -26.38 2.40
N ASN A 181 9.53 -25.75 3.52
CA ASN A 181 9.71 -26.44 4.80
C ASN A 181 8.38 -26.83 5.45
N THR A 182 7.35 -25.98 5.38
CA THR A 182 6.07 -26.25 6.04
C THR A 182 5.16 -27.13 5.19
N TYR A 183 5.06 -26.84 3.90
CA TYR A 183 4.14 -27.54 2.99
C TYR A 183 4.83 -28.51 2.01
N GLY A 184 6.16 -28.60 2.03
CA GLY A 184 6.91 -29.56 1.24
C GLY A 184 6.89 -29.34 -0.27
N LEU A 185 6.59 -28.12 -0.74
CA LEU A 185 6.67 -27.79 -2.16
C LEU A 185 8.13 -27.80 -2.58
N THR A 186 8.49 -28.76 -3.43
CA THR A 186 9.84 -28.84 -4.04
C THR A 186 9.95 -27.88 -5.22
N ASN A 187 11.06 -27.95 -5.99
CA ASN A 187 11.27 -27.11 -7.17
C ASN A 187 10.30 -27.40 -8.33
N ASN A 188 9.43 -28.40 -8.20
CA ASN A 188 8.44 -28.74 -9.22
C ASN A 188 7.11 -28.05 -8.90
N TYR A 189 6.87 -26.90 -9.52
CA TYR A 189 5.62 -26.15 -9.40
C TYR A 189 4.39 -26.88 -9.98
N ASP A 190 4.59 -27.96 -10.77
CA ASP A 190 3.49 -28.79 -11.26
C ASP A 190 2.73 -29.49 -10.12
N ASP A 191 3.34 -29.62 -8.95
CA ASP A 191 2.64 -30.10 -7.76
C ASP A 191 1.46 -29.20 -7.34
N LEU A 192 1.45 -27.94 -7.75
CA LEU A 192 0.31 -27.03 -7.52
C LEU A 192 -0.97 -27.40 -8.31
N TYR A 193 -0.89 -28.28 -9.31
CA TYR A 193 -2.09 -28.91 -9.90
C TYR A 193 -2.84 -29.74 -8.87
N LYS A 194 -2.16 -30.31 -7.90
CA LYS A 194 -2.77 -31.09 -6.82
C LYS A 194 -3.37 -30.14 -5.80
N ALA A 195 -4.67 -30.26 -5.55
CA ALA A 195 -5.36 -29.46 -4.53
C ALA A 195 -4.75 -29.62 -3.12
N SER A 196 -4.17 -30.80 -2.82
CA SER A 196 -3.49 -31.10 -1.56
C SER A 196 -2.28 -30.19 -1.27
N PHE A 197 -1.61 -29.67 -2.28
CA PHE A 197 -0.53 -28.69 -2.12
C PHE A 197 -1.03 -27.25 -2.28
N ARG A 198 -1.83 -26.99 -3.31
CA ARG A 198 -2.33 -25.65 -3.65
C ARG A 198 -3.13 -25.03 -2.53
N GLU A 199 -4.07 -25.76 -1.93
CA GLU A 199 -4.94 -25.21 -0.89
C GLU A 199 -4.19 -24.79 0.37
N PRO A 200 -3.37 -25.65 1.03
CA PRO A 200 -2.69 -25.29 2.25
C PRO A 200 -1.69 -24.13 2.05
N ILE A 201 -0.90 -24.15 0.99
CA ILE A 201 0.07 -23.11 0.67
C ILE A 201 -0.64 -21.77 0.48
N SER A 202 -1.72 -21.77 -0.32
CA SER A 202 -2.49 -20.57 -0.58
C SER A 202 -3.15 -20.02 0.68
N LYS A 203 -3.70 -20.88 1.53
CA LYS A 203 -4.25 -20.46 2.83
C LYS A 203 -3.18 -19.86 3.73
N GLY A 204 -1.98 -20.44 3.78
CA GLY A 204 -0.87 -19.89 4.54
C GLY A 204 -0.47 -18.49 4.06
N MET A 205 -0.39 -18.29 2.75
CA MET A 205 -0.07 -16.98 2.16
C MET A 205 -1.17 -15.93 2.43
N ILE A 206 -2.44 -16.32 2.30
CA ILE A 206 -3.56 -15.42 2.61
C ILE A 206 -3.56 -15.06 4.10
N LEU A 207 -3.34 -16.02 4.98
CA LEU A 207 -3.27 -15.78 6.42
C LEU A 207 -2.14 -14.83 6.78
N LEU A 208 -0.93 -15.03 6.21
CA LEU A 208 0.20 -14.13 6.40
C LEU A 208 -0.11 -12.71 5.96
N ALA A 209 -0.78 -12.55 4.83
CA ALA A 209 -1.24 -11.26 4.35
C ALA A 209 -2.27 -10.60 5.29
N ILE A 210 -3.27 -11.36 5.76
CA ILE A 210 -4.27 -10.87 6.74
C ILE A 210 -3.55 -10.36 8.00
N VAL A 211 -2.61 -11.12 8.55
CA VAL A 211 -1.81 -10.71 9.71
C VAL A 211 -1.08 -9.40 9.43
N GLY A 212 -0.43 -9.28 8.27
CA GLY A 212 0.26 -8.06 7.86
C GLY A 212 -0.67 -6.84 7.83
N TYR A 213 -1.83 -6.96 7.21
CA TYR A 213 -2.81 -5.87 7.13
C TYR A 213 -3.41 -5.51 8.49
N VAL A 214 -3.75 -6.49 9.33
CA VAL A 214 -4.28 -6.23 10.68
C VAL A 214 -3.23 -5.54 11.54
N LEU A 215 -1.98 -6.01 11.53
CA LEU A 215 -0.89 -5.39 12.28
C LEU A 215 -0.58 -3.98 11.76
N SER A 216 -0.73 -3.73 10.47
CA SER A 216 -0.45 -2.43 9.86
C SER A 216 -1.42 -1.32 10.32
N LEU A 217 -2.62 -1.67 10.77
CA LEU A 217 -3.56 -0.72 11.37
C LEU A 217 -3.03 -0.09 12.65
N ILE A 218 -2.24 -0.82 13.45
CA ILE A 218 -1.76 -0.35 14.76
C ILE A 218 -0.91 0.92 14.59
N PRO A 219 0.24 0.89 13.88
CA PRO A 219 1.06 2.09 13.70
C PRO A 219 0.32 3.18 12.94
N PHE A 220 -0.54 2.82 11.98
CA PHE A 220 -1.29 3.80 11.22
C PHE A 220 -2.28 4.57 12.09
N ILE A 221 -3.12 3.90 12.87
CA ILE A 221 -4.13 4.55 13.70
C ILE A 221 -3.50 5.31 14.86
N THR A 222 -2.44 4.76 15.49
CA THR A 222 -1.84 5.34 16.69
C THR A 222 -0.87 6.48 16.40
N MET A 223 -0.13 6.42 15.30
CA MET A 223 0.93 7.38 14.99
C MET A 223 0.54 8.37 13.88
N TYR A 224 -0.26 7.96 12.88
CA TYR A 224 -0.69 8.83 11.80
C TYR A 224 -1.95 9.60 12.21
N THR A 225 -1.75 10.69 12.93
CA THR A 225 -2.84 11.55 13.44
C THR A 225 -3.05 12.82 12.61
N LEU A 226 -2.30 12.99 11.52
CA LEU A 226 -2.37 14.18 10.66
C LEU A 226 -3.74 14.26 10.01
N THR A 227 -4.46 15.36 10.28
CA THR A 227 -5.74 15.67 9.65
C THR A 227 -5.55 16.59 8.44
N GLU A 228 -6.60 16.76 7.64
CA GLU A 228 -6.58 17.72 6.51
C GLU A 228 -6.41 19.16 7.03
N GLU A 229 -7.07 19.49 8.14
CA GLU A 229 -7.00 20.82 8.78
C GLU A 229 -5.57 21.10 9.30
N ASP A 230 -4.94 20.14 9.97
CA ASP A 230 -3.54 20.28 10.41
C ASP A 230 -2.60 20.53 9.21
N HIS A 231 -2.83 19.81 8.10
CA HIS A 231 -2.03 19.95 6.89
C HIS A 231 -2.21 21.33 6.24
N GLU A 232 -3.44 21.82 6.13
CA GLU A 232 -3.72 23.18 5.62
C GLU A 232 -3.03 24.24 6.47
N GLY A 233 -3.07 24.11 7.80
CA GLY A 233 -2.35 24.98 8.72
C GLY A 233 -0.83 24.96 8.50
N HIS A 234 -0.23 23.78 8.30
CA HIS A 234 1.21 23.65 7.99
C HIS A 234 1.57 24.33 6.67
N ILE A 235 0.76 24.14 5.62
CA ILE A 235 0.95 24.80 4.32
C ILE A 235 0.84 26.32 4.45
N GLY A 236 -0.11 26.84 5.21
CA GLY A 236 -0.25 28.28 5.47
C GLY A 236 1.04 28.86 6.03
N VAL A 237 1.62 28.24 7.07
CA VAL A 237 2.90 28.69 7.65
C VAL A 237 4.06 28.59 6.65
N LEU A 238 4.13 27.53 5.83
CA LEU A 238 5.18 27.38 4.82
C LEU A 238 5.09 28.47 3.75
N LYS A 239 3.89 28.85 3.32
CA LYS A 239 3.67 29.95 2.36
C LYS A 239 4.07 31.29 2.94
N ILE A 240 3.76 31.57 4.21
CA ILE A 240 4.20 32.79 4.89
C ILE A 240 5.73 32.82 4.99
N ARG A 241 6.40 31.71 5.33
CA ARG A 241 7.87 31.64 5.35
C ARG A 241 8.48 31.94 3.98
N ALA A 242 7.94 31.33 2.91
CA ALA A 242 8.39 31.60 1.55
C ALA A 242 8.19 33.07 1.17
N ALA A 243 7.06 33.69 1.49
CA ALA A 243 6.82 35.11 1.25
C ALA A 243 7.80 36.02 2.03
N LEU A 244 8.18 35.64 3.25
CA LEU A 244 9.21 36.35 4.03
C LEU A 244 10.60 36.25 3.40
N GLU A 245 10.98 35.08 2.88
CA GLU A 245 12.25 34.86 2.16
C GLU A 245 12.27 35.67 0.86
N ASP A 246 11.18 35.67 0.09
CA ASP A 246 11.04 36.46 -1.13
C ASP A 246 11.10 37.98 -0.86
N TYR A 247 10.53 38.43 0.25
CA TYR A 247 10.67 39.82 0.67
C TYR A 247 12.09 40.17 1.08
N ALA A 248 12.79 39.28 1.81
CA ALA A 248 14.19 39.49 2.22
C ALA A 248 15.14 39.51 1.04
N THR A 249 14.85 38.79 -0.05
CA THR A 249 15.61 38.82 -1.31
C THR A 249 15.22 39.95 -2.25
N GLY A 250 14.21 40.75 -1.93
CA GLY A 250 13.68 41.82 -2.74
C GLY A 250 12.77 41.40 -3.89
N ALA A 251 12.37 40.13 -3.92
CA ALA A 251 11.43 39.61 -4.93
C ALA A 251 9.97 40.04 -4.67
N LEU A 252 9.62 40.31 -3.40
CA LEU A 252 8.31 40.84 -3.01
C LEU A 252 8.42 42.23 -2.39
N SER A 253 7.41 43.09 -2.63
CA SER A 253 7.24 44.38 -1.94
C SER A 253 6.59 44.22 -0.57
N ALA A 254 6.72 45.23 0.31
CA ALA A 254 6.10 45.24 1.63
C ALA A 254 4.57 45.09 1.57
N GLY A 255 3.91 45.69 0.57
CA GLY A 255 2.46 45.57 0.37
C GLY A 255 2.03 44.13 0.02
N GLN A 256 2.78 43.46 -0.86
CA GLN A 256 2.52 42.07 -1.23
C GLN A 256 2.78 41.09 -0.07
N LEU A 257 3.74 41.38 0.80
CA LEU A 257 3.98 40.59 1.99
C LEU A 257 2.80 40.69 2.99
N GLU A 258 2.27 41.90 3.20
CA GLU A 258 1.10 42.06 4.09
C GLU A 258 -0.14 41.39 3.50
N GLU A 259 -0.35 41.47 2.19
CA GLU A 259 -1.43 40.76 1.51
C GLU A 259 -1.27 39.21 1.67
N ALA A 260 -0.07 38.66 1.51
CA ALA A 260 0.19 37.25 1.74
C ALA A 260 -0.11 36.82 3.18
N LYS A 261 0.22 37.62 4.19
CA LYS A 261 -0.09 37.35 5.59
C LYS A 261 -1.60 37.38 5.91
N GLN A 262 -2.39 38.12 5.13
CA GLN A 262 -3.85 38.15 5.30
C GLN A 262 -4.56 36.99 4.64
N ILE A 263 -3.97 36.42 3.58
CA ILE A 263 -4.54 35.30 2.84
C ILE A 263 -4.24 33.94 3.53
N TYR A 264 -3.12 33.83 4.20
CA TYR A 264 -2.60 32.60 4.81
C TYR A 264 -2.47 32.70 6.33
#